data_177732aea5b51e4a070d774b36826494
#
_entry.id   177732aea5b51e4a070d774b36826494
#
_cell.length_a   1.000
_cell.length_b   1.000
_cell.length_c   1.000
_cell.angle_alpha   90.00
_cell.angle_beta   90.00
_cell.angle_gamma   90.00
#
_symmetry.space_group_name_H-M   'P 1'
#
loop_
_entity.id
_entity.type
_entity.pdbx_description
1 polymer ?
#
loop_
_entity_poly.entity_id
_entity_poly.type
_entity_poly.pdbx_seq_one_letter_code
_entity_poly.pdbx_strand_id
1 'polypeptide(L)'
;NPLASPDVIGITSGASAAAVLFLWLGGVTGTSLLLAPVAMGGAFVVALGITALAWQKGISPARLVLVGVGLAAGLTAVTTLLLVLSPDATAMNAYIWLTGSLYASQWHDVTALAPWLMVCWPLALIKLRHLDAQSMGEDMALGLGSALQGHRLLFLMLAVALAGSAVAYAGAVGFIGLIAPHMARRLVNSGHTGLLPIAALIGALILLYADWVGRVAFIPRDLPAGIFVAGIGAPFFVYLLYRLRRELG
;
A
#
# COMPACT_ATOMS: atom_id res chain seq x y z
N ASN A 1 13.38 7.81 -0.51
CA ASN A 1 12.45 8.81 -1.02
C ASN A 1 11.32 9.01 0.00
N PRO A 2 11.19 10.20 0.63
CA PRO A 2 10.15 10.45 1.64
C PRO A 2 8.72 10.45 1.08
N LEU A 3 8.56 10.45 -0.23
CA LEU A 3 7.27 10.42 -0.92
C LEU A 3 6.90 9.03 -1.46
N ALA A 4 7.73 8.02 -1.23
CA ALA A 4 7.45 6.66 -1.71
C ALA A 4 6.34 6.03 -0.85
N SER A 5 5.24 5.65 -1.50
CA SER A 5 4.15 4.89 -0.90
C SER A 5 3.71 3.76 -1.84
N PRO A 6 3.02 2.73 -1.35
CA PRO A 6 2.44 1.68 -2.19
C PRO A 6 1.51 2.23 -3.28
N ASP A 7 0.82 3.33 -3.00
CA ASP A 7 -0.09 4.00 -3.93
C ASP A 7 0.65 4.58 -5.14
N VAL A 8 1.83 5.18 -4.92
CA VAL A 8 2.67 5.76 -5.99
C VAL A 8 3.22 4.67 -6.92
N ILE A 9 3.45 3.46 -6.38
CA ILE A 9 3.92 2.30 -7.16
C ILE A 9 2.75 1.58 -7.86
N GLY A 10 1.49 2.02 -7.67
CA GLY A 10 0.34 1.44 -8.35
C GLY A 10 -0.19 0.12 -7.77
N ILE A 11 0.32 -0.33 -6.61
CA ILE A 11 -0.13 -1.57 -5.95
C ILE A 11 -1.60 -1.47 -5.58
N THR A 12 -1.98 -0.38 -4.93
CA THR A 12 -3.36 -0.12 -4.49
C THR A 12 -4.32 0.01 -5.67
N SER A 13 -3.93 0.72 -6.75
CA SER A 13 -4.78 0.86 -7.95
C SER A 13 -4.94 -0.46 -8.71
N GLY A 14 -3.92 -1.33 -8.69
CA GLY A 14 -4.02 -2.69 -9.24
C GLY A 14 -5.00 -3.56 -8.47
N ALA A 15 -4.92 -3.54 -7.14
CA ALA A 15 -5.86 -4.23 -6.27
C ALA A 15 -7.29 -3.70 -6.47
N SER A 16 -7.45 -2.36 -6.54
CA SER A 16 -8.74 -1.70 -6.73
C SER A 16 -9.39 -2.05 -8.06
N ALA A 17 -8.64 -1.98 -9.15
CA ALA A 17 -9.17 -2.32 -10.47
C ALA A 17 -9.61 -3.79 -10.55
N ALA A 18 -8.83 -4.72 -9.99
CA ALA A 18 -9.16 -6.13 -9.95
C ALA A 18 -10.39 -6.41 -9.06
N ALA A 19 -10.47 -5.78 -7.89
CA ALA A 19 -11.61 -5.93 -6.99
C ALA A 19 -12.91 -5.41 -7.62
N VAL A 20 -12.88 -4.21 -8.22
CA VAL A 20 -14.05 -3.62 -8.87
C VAL A 20 -14.46 -4.42 -10.10
N LEU A 21 -13.52 -4.89 -10.91
CA LEU A 21 -13.79 -5.79 -12.04
C LEU A 21 -14.47 -7.09 -11.58
N PHE A 22 -13.97 -7.68 -10.48
CA PHE A 22 -14.56 -8.89 -9.93
C PHE A 22 -15.99 -8.66 -9.44
N LEU A 23 -16.24 -7.57 -8.71
CA LEU A 23 -17.58 -7.19 -8.25
C LEU A 23 -18.53 -6.93 -9.43
N TRP A 24 -18.03 -6.28 -10.49
CA TRP A 24 -18.81 -6.03 -11.70
C TRP A 24 -19.20 -7.30 -12.43
N LEU A 25 -18.28 -8.27 -12.55
CA LEU A 25 -18.54 -9.56 -13.20
C LEU A 25 -19.39 -10.51 -12.35
N GLY A 26 -19.24 -10.49 -11.04
CA GLY A 26 -19.92 -11.40 -10.12
C GLY A 26 -21.25 -10.88 -9.58
N GLY A 27 -21.61 -9.63 -9.86
CA GLY A 27 -22.80 -8.99 -9.31
C GLY A 27 -22.78 -8.85 -7.79
N VAL A 28 -23.95 -8.55 -7.18
CA VAL A 28 -24.09 -8.31 -5.73
C VAL A 28 -23.80 -9.56 -4.87
N THR A 29 -23.84 -10.74 -5.46
CA THR A 29 -23.53 -12.02 -4.79
C THR A 29 -22.04 -12.25 -4.56
N GLY A 30 -21.20 -11.32 -5.04
CA GLY A 30 -19.73 -11.40 -4.97
C GLY A 30 -19.11 -11.07 -3.61
N THR A 31 -19.82 -11.16 -2.50
CA THR A 31 -19.23 -11.22 -1.14
C THR A 31 -18.51 -12.54 -0.93
N SER A 32 -17.70 -12.90 -1.89
CA SER A 32 -17.06 -14.17 -1.88
C SER A 32 -15.69 -14.05 -1.24
N LEU A 33 -15.30 -15.11 -0.58
CA LEU A 33 -13.93 -15.39 -0.12
C LEU A 33 -12.87 -15.14 -1.22
N LEU A 34 -13.30 -14.94 -2.46
CA LEU A 34 -12.45 -14.71 -3.62
C LEU A 34 -12.09 -13.24 -3.85
N LEU A 35 -12.81 -12.28 -3.25
CA LEU A 35 -12.53 -10.85 -3.47
C LEU A 35 -11.11 -10.47 -3.05
N ALA A 36 -10.70 -10.90 -1.86
CA ALA A 36 -9.36 -10.63 -1.34
C ALA A 36 -8.25 -11.28 -2.19
N PRO A 37 -8.30 -12.58 -2.54
CA PRO A 37 -7.34 -13.17 -3.47
C PRO A 37 -7.28 -12.49 -4.84
N VAL A 38 -8.42 -12.07 -5.39
CA VAL A 38 -8.47 -11.37 -6.69
C VAL A 38 -7.82 -9.99 -6.59
N ALA A 39 -8.15 -9.21 -5.54
CA ALA A 39 -7.53 -7.90 -5.30
C ALA A 39 -6.00 -8.03 -5.14
N MET A 40 -5.56 -9.02 -4.37
CA MET A 40 -4.14 -9.32 -4.19
C MET A 40 -3.47 -9.73 -5.51
N GLY A 41 -4.13 -10.58 -6.30
CA GLY A 41 -3.66 -10.94 -7.64
C GLY A 41 -3.50 -9.72 -8.55
N GLY A 42 -4.46 -8.79 -8.52
CA GLY A 42 -4.38 -7.51 -9.23
C GLY A 42 -3.17 -6.66 -8.82
N ALA A 43 -2.88 -6.57 -7.50
CA ALA A 43 -1.70 -5.90 -7.00
C ALA A 43 -0.40 -6.52 -7.54
N PHE A 44 -0.29 -7.84 -7.53
CA PHE A 44 0.87 -8.56 -8.07
C PHE A 44 1.04 -8.38 -9.58
N VAL A 45 -0.03 -8.52 -10.35
CA VAL A 45 -0.01 -8.36 -11.82
C VAL A 45 0.48 -6.95 -12.18
N VAL A 46 -0.05 -5.93 -11.52
CA VAL A 46 0.34 -4.55 -11.76
C VAL A 46 1.80 -4.30 -11.34
N ALA A 47 2.23 -4.80 -10.20
CA ALA A 47 3.61 -4.67 -9.75
C ALA A 47 4.61 -5.37 -10.70
N LEU A 48 4.27 -6.55 -11.20
CA LEU A 48 5.07 -7.24 -12.22
C LEU A 48 5.09 -6.45 -13.55
N GLY A 49 3.94 -5.92 -13.96
CA GLY A 49 3.83 -5.07 -15.15
C GLY A 49 4.70 -3.82 -15.05
N ILE A 50 4.63 -3.10 -13.92
CA ILE A 50 5.47 -1.93 -13.66
C ILE A 50 6.95 -2.30 -13.68
N THR A 51 7.30 -3.41 -13.02
CA THR A 51 8.68 -3.89 -12.99
C THR A 51 9.19 -4.23 -14.39
N ALA A 52 8.39 -4.92 -15.19
CA ALA A 52 8.74 -5.28 -16.57
C ALA A 52 8.91 -4.04 -17.46
N LEU A 53 7.99 -3.08 -17.37
CA LEU A 53 8.03 -1.83 -18.14
C LEU A 53 9.19 -0.90 -17.70
N ALA A 54 9.50 -0.89 -16.40
CA ALA A 54 10.60 -0.09 -15.86
C ALA A 54 11.98 -0.74 -16.06
N TRP A 55 12.03 -1.99 -16.50
CA TRP A 55 13.28 -2.74 -16.65
C TRP A 55 14.03 -2.30 -17.90
N GLN A 56 15.17 -1.61 -17.72
CA GLN A 56 16.14 -1.32 -18.77
C GLN A 56 17.55 -1.45 -18.17
N LYS A 57 18.20 -2.60 -18.39
CA LYS A 57 19.51 -2.93 -17.80
C LYS A 57 19.51 -2.88 -16.25
N GLY A 58 18.33 -3.04 -15.63
CA GLY A 58 18.11 -2.99 -14.19
C GLY A 58 16.93 -2.09 -13.78
N ILE A 59 16.54 -2.20 -12.51
CA ILE A 59 15.45 -1.42 -11.91
C ILE A 59 16.00 -0.05 -11.49
N SER A 60 15.51 1.03 -12.13
CA SER A 60 15.76 2.41 -11.71
C SER A 60 14.59 2.91 -10.86
N PRO A 61 14.82 3.43 -9.63
CA PRO A 61 13.75 3.94 -8.77
C PRO A 61 12.91 5.05 -9.44
N ALA A 62 13.54 5.97 -10.15
CA ALA A 62 12.83 7.06 -10.83
C ALA A 62 11.89 6.53 -11.93
N ARG A 63 12.34 5.57 -12.72
CA ARG A 63 11.55 4.95 -13.78
C ARG A 63 10.39 4.12 -13.22
N LEU A 64 10.63 3.40 -12.13
CA LEU A 64 9.61 2.62 -11.45
C LEU A 64 8.47 3.53 -10.93
N VAL A 65 8.80 4.68 -10.35
CA VAL A 65 7.82 5.68 -9.91
C VAL A 65 7.06 6.26 -11.11
N LEU A 66 7.75 6.66 -12.18
CA LEU A 66 7.12 7.27 -13.35
C LEU A 66 6.13 6.31 -14.04
N VAL A 67 6.54 5.06 -14.26
CA VAL A 67 5.68 4.02 -14.84
C VAL A 67 4.54 3.70 -13.89
N GLY A 68 4.81 3.62 -12.57
CA GLY A 68 3.81 3.37 -11.53
C GLY A 68 2.71 4.43 -11.53
N VAL A 69 3.06 5.71 -11.55
CA VAL A 69 2.08 6.82 -11.59
C VAL A 69 1.24 6.77 -12.88
N GLY A 70 1.87 6.54 -14.03
CA GLY A 70 1.14 6.42 -15.30
C GLY A 70 0.15 5.25 -15.31
N LEU A 71 0.61 4.08 -14.86
CA LEU A 71 -0.24 2.88 -14.80
C LEU A 71 -1.35 3.02 -13.76
N ALA A 72 -1.05 3.62 -12.59
CA ALA A 72 -2.04 3.90 -11.56
C ALA A 72 -3.16 4.82 -12.07
N ALA A 73 -2.80 5.89 -12.80
CA ALA A 73 -3.79 6.78 -13.41
C ALA A 73 -4.68 6.04 -14.42
N GLY A 74 -4.10 5.20 -15.29
CA GLY A 74 -4.85 4.37 -16.23
C GLY A 74 -5.81 3.39 -15.54
N LEU A 75 -5.32 2.70 -14.49
CA LEU A 75 -6.15 1.77 -13.71
C LEU A 75 -7.26 2.49 -12.94
N THR A 76 -7.01 3.69 -12.44
CA THR A 76 -8.04 4.52 -11.81
C THR A 76 -9.13 4.90 -12.81
N ALA A 77 -8.76 5.24 -14.05
CA ALA A 77 -9.74 5.50 -15.10
C ALA A 77 -10.58 4.27 -15.43
N VAL A 78 -9.97 3.09 -15.53
CA VAL A 78 -10.68 1.81 -15.72
C VAL A 78 -11.62 1.53 -14.54
N THR A 79 -11.15 1.70 -13.30
CA THR A 79 -11.97 1.52 -12.10
C THR A 79 -13.20 2.44 -12.12
N THR A 80 -13.00 3.72 -12.45
CA THR A 80 -14.09 4.69 -12.56
C THR A 80 -15.08 4.30 -13.67
N LEU A 81 -14.59 3.87 -14.83
CA LEU A 81 -15.45 3.39 -15.91
C LEU A 81 -16.32 2.20 -15.48
N LEU A 82 -15.71 1.22 -14.81
CA LEU A 82 -16.44 0.05 -14.30
C LEU A 82 -17.49 0.44 -13.27
N LEU A 83 -17.20 1.41 -12.39
CA LEU A 83 -18.17 1.92 -11.42
C LEU A 83 -19.37 2.58 -12.10
N VAL A 84 -19.13 3.40 -13.12
CA VAL A 84 -20.21 4.08 -13.88
C VAL A 84 -21.08 3.09 -14.64
N LEU A 85 -20.50 1.99 -15.14
CA LEU A 85 -21.23 0.94 -15.85
C LEU A 85 -21.87 -0.09 -14.92
N SER A 86 -21.58 -0.04 -13.60
CA SER A 86 -22.10 -0.99 -12.62
C SER A 86 -23.53 -0.63 -12.21
N PRO A 87 -24.36 -1.65 -11.87
CA PRO A 87 -25.61 -1.42 -11.13
C PRO A 87 -25.36 -0.70 -9.82
N ASP A 88 -26.30 0.15 -9.36
CA ASP A 88 -26.15 1.01 -8.17
C ASP A 88 -25.68 0.24 -6.92
N ALA A 89 -26.27 -0.93 -6.66
CA ALA A 89 -25.91 -1.76 -5.52
C ALA A 89 -24.45 -2.26 -5.60
N THR A 90 -23.99 -2.65 -6.78
CA THR A 90 -22.60 -3.09 -7.02
C THR A 90 -21.63 -1.92 -6.89
N ALA A 91 -21.98 -0.77 -7.48
CA ALA A 91 -21.18 0.45 -7.38
C ALA A 91 -21.02 0.88 -5.92
N MET A 92 -22.10 0.84 -5.11
CA MET A 92 -22.05 1.20 -3.68
C MET A 92 -21.12 0.28 -2.89
N ASN A 93 -21.20 -1.04 -3.10
CA ASN A 93 -20.31 -2.01 -2.45
C ASN A 93 -18.84 -1.77 -2.85
N ALA A 94 -18.60 -1.50 -4.13
CA ALA A 94 -17.26 -1.18 -4.61
C ALA A 94 -16.73 0.13 -4.02
N TYR A 95 -17.55 1.17 -3.88
CA TYR A 95 -17.15 2.42 -3.23
C TYR A 95 -16.78 2.22 -1.77
N ILE A 96 -17.55 1.44 -1.01
CA ILE A 96 -17.25 1.12 0.39
C ILE A 96 -15.89 0.41 0.48
N TRP A 97 -15.65 -0.57 -0.39
CA TRP A 97 -14.38 -1.29 -0.43
C TRP A 97 -13.20 -0.38 -0.82
N LEU A 98 -13.38 0.49 -1.83
CA LEU A 98 -12.37 1.45 -2.27
C LEU A 98 -12.03 2.51 -1.21
N THR A 99 -12.96 2.81 -0.32
CA THR A 99 -12.71 3.76 0.78
C THR A 99 -11.80 3.16 1.86
N GLY A 100 -11.78 1.83 1.95
CA GLY A 100 -11.04 1.09 2.98
C GLY A 100 -11.74 1.04 4.32
N SER A 101 -12.09 -0.17 4.77
CA SER A 101 -12.83 -0.39 6.01
C SER A 101 -12.42 -1.71 6.66
N LEU A 102 -12.37 -1.69 7.99
CA LEU A 102 -12.24 -2.91 8.80
C LEU A 102 -13.61 -3.39 9.33
N TYR A 103 -14.70 -2.80 8.86
CA TYR A 103 -16.04 -3.21 9.24
C TYR A 103 -16.30 -4.65 8.81
N ALA A 104 -16.91 -5.42 9.70
CA ALA A 104 -17.20 -6.84 9.52
C ALA A 104 -15.98 -7.76 9.32
N SER A 105 -14.76 -7.31 9.65
CA SER A 105 -13.56 -8.18 9.64
C SER A 105 -13.74 -9.35 10.60
N GLN A 106 -13.38 -10.54 10.15
CA GLN A 106 -13.54 -11.80 10.88
C GLN A 106 -12.18 -12.45 11.15
N TRP A 107 -12.16 -13.40 12.07
CA TRP A 107 -10.96 -14.20 12.35
C TRP A 107 -10.43 -14.96 11.13
N HIS A 108 -11.32 -15.29 10.19
CA HIS A 108 -10.91 -15.88 8.91
C HIS A 108 -9.97 -14.94 8.13
N ASP A 109 -10.25 -13.64 8.10
CA ASP A 109 -9.42 -12.65 7.40
C ASP A 109 -8.04 -12.55 8.06
N VAL A 110 -8.01 -12.58 9.40
CA VAL A 110 -6.75 -12.59 10.16
C VAL A 110 -5.93 -13.84 9.85
N THR A 111 -6.56 -15.02 9.83
CA THR A 111 -5.86 -16.27 9.53
C THR A 111 -5.36 -16.35 8.09
N ALA A 112 -6.07 -15.72 7.15
CA ALA A 112 -5.66 -15.65 5.75
C ALA A 112 -4.53 -14.62 5.52
N LEU A 113 -4.51 -13.52 6.30
CA LEU A 113 -3.45 -12.50 6.25
C LEU A 113 -2.16 -12.96 6.97
N ALA A 114 -2.29 -13.70 8.06
CA ALA A 114 -1.19 -14.09 8.94
C ALA A 114 -0.02 -14.78 8.20
N PRO A 115 -0.22 -15.73 7.27
CA PRO A 115 0.89 -16.38 6.55
C PRO A 115 1.76 -15.38 5.77
N TRP A 116 1.14 -14.38 5.13
CA TRP A 116 1.86 -13.34 4.40
C TRP A 116 2.75 -12.52 5.33
N LEU A 117 2.21 -12.15 6.48
CA LEU A 117 2.97 -11.43 7.50
C LEU A 117 4.08 -12.29 8.10
N MET A 118 3.78 -13.55 8.45
CA MET A 118 4.73 -14.47 9.08
C MET A 118 5.90 -14.85 8.16
N VAL A 119 5.71 -14.83 6.84
CA VAL A 119 6.78 -15.14 5.87
C VAL A 119 7.52 -13.86 5.45
N CYS A 120 6.77 -12.84 5.00
CA CYS A 120 7.39 -11.65 4.40
C CYS A 120 8.07 -10.75 5.44
N TRP A 121 7.52 -10.65 6.65
CA TRP A 121 8.08 -9.80 7.70
C TRP A 121 9.45 -10.27 8.19
N PRO A 122 9.65 -11.53 8.63
CA PRO A 122 10.98 -12.01 9.02
C PRO A 122 11.98 -11.94 7.86
N LEU A 123 11.56 -12.27 6.63
CA LEU A 123 12.42 -12.20 5.46
C LEU A 123 12.89 -10.76 5.20
N ALA A 124 12.00 -9.77 5.36
CA ALA A 124 12.36 -8.36 5.28
C ALA A 124 13.38 -7.99 6.37
N LEU A 125 13.15 -8.41 7.63
CA LEU A 125 14.03 -8.11 8.76
C LEU A 125 15.44 -8.71 8.58
N ILE A 126 15.55 -9.96 8.12
CA ILE A 126 16.85 -10.62 7.87
C ILE A 126 17.66 -9.87 6.80
N LYS A 127 16.99 -9.27 5.84
CA LYS A 127 17.65 -8.58 4.70
C LYS A 127 17.87 -7.09 4.91
N LEU A 128 17.51 -6.50 6.06
CA LEU A 128 17.60 -5.05 6.32
C LEU A 128 19.00 -4.45 6.09
N ARG A 129 20.06 -5.21 6.38
CA ARG A 129 21.44 -4.76 6.14
C ARG A 129 21.70 -4.35 4.68
N HIS A 130 21.02 -5.02 3.72
CA HIS A 130 21.13 -4.67 2.31
C HIS A 130 20.36 -3.39 1.97
N LEU A 131 19.26 -3.07 2.70
CA LEU A 131 18.58 -1.77 2.58
C LEU A 131 19.44 -0.65 3.12
N ASP A 132 20.08 -0.85 4.28
CA ASP A 132 21.00 0.14 4.87
C ASP A 132 22.18 0.40 3.93
N ALA A 133 22.77 -0.64 3.33
CA ALA A 133 23.84 -0.49 2.35
C ALA A 133 23.38 0.30 1.10
N GLN A 134 22.17 0.03 0.59
CA GLN A 134 21.62 0.75 -0.57
C GLN A 134 21.31 2.22 -0.26
N SER A 135 21.01 2.55 1.00
CA SER A 135 20.78 3.94 1.42
C SER A 135 22.03 4.81 1.40
N MET A 136 23.23 4.19 1.41
CA MET A 136 24.53 4.88 1.30
C MET A 136 24.91 5.21 -0.16
N GLY A 137 24.12 4.76 -1.13
CA GLY A 137 24.36 4.95 -2.56
C GLY A 137 24.70 3.67 -3.31
N GLU A 138 24.49 3.69 -4.63
CA GLU A 138 24.65 2.49 -5.48
C GLU A 138 26.12 2.02 -5.53
N ASP A 139 27.05 2.94 -5.68
CA ASP A 139 28.48 2.63 -5.79
C ASP A 139 29.00 2.00 -4.49
N MET A 140 28.58 2.54 -3.34
CA MET A 140 28.94 1.99 -2.04
C MET A 140 28.35 0.60 -1.83
N ALA A 141 27.09 0.39 -2.20
CA ALA A 141 26.43 -0.92 -2.09
C ALA A 141 27.10 -1.97 -2.98
N LEU A 142 27.52 -1.60 -4.20
CA LEU A 142 28.27 -2.48 -5.10
C LEU A 142 29.66 -2.80 -4.55
N GLY A 143 30.36 -1.80 -4.01
CA GLY A 143 31.67 -1.98 -3.36
C GLY A 143 31.64 -2.93 -2.15
N LEU A 144 30.50 -3.00 -1.45
CA LEU A 144 30.24 -3.94 -0.36
C LEU A 144 29.79 -5.33 -0.86
N GLY A 145 29.82 -5.60 -2.18
CA GLY A 145 29.45 -6.89 -2.76
C GLY A 145 27.93 -7.17 -2.77
N SER A 146 27.09 -6.16 -2.62
CA SER A 146 25.63 -6.34 -2.63
C SER A 146 25.14 -6.61 -4.06
N ALA A 147 24.33 -7.67 -4.23
CA ALA A 147 23.60 -7.95 -5.47
C ALA A 147 22.43 -6.96 -5.63
N LEU A 148 22.73 -5.71 -6.00
CA LEU A 148 21.83 -4.56 -5.97
C LEU A 148 20.46 -4.85 -6.61
N GLN A 149 20.44 -5.40 -7.84
CA GLN A 149 19.21 -5.64 -8.59
C GLN A 149 18.37 -6.78 -7.97
N GLY A 150 19.02 -7.84 -7.50
CA GLY A 150 18.34 -8.95 -6.82
C GLY A 150 17.66 -8.51 -5.52
N HIS A 151 18.35 -7.68 -4.72
CA HIS A 151 17.77 -7.15 -3.48
C HIS A 151 16.65 -6.14 -3.75
N ARG A 152 16.77 -5.29 -4.79
CA ARG A 152 15.69 -4.39 -5.20
C ARG A 152 14.42 -5.14 -5.59
N LEU A 153 14.56 -6.17 -6.41
CA LEU A 153 13.43 -7.02 -6.80
C LEU A 153 12.83 -7.73 -5.60
N LEU A 154 13.65 -8.30 -4.72
CA LEU A 154 13.20 -8.96 -3.50
C LEU A 154 12.39 -8.02 -2.62
N PHE A 155 12.91 -6.82 -2.30
CA PHE A 155 12.20 -5.86 -1.46
C PHE A 155 10.93 -5.34 -2.12
N LEU A 156 10.92 -5.16 -3.44
CA LEU A 156 9.72 -4.80 -4.17
C LEU A 156 8.66 -5.89 -4.04
N MET A 157 9.02 -7.16 -4.24
CA MET A 157 8.08 -8.29 -4.11
C MET A 157 7.55 -8.44 -2.67
N LEU A 158 8.42 -8.26 -1.66
CA LEU A 158 8.00 -8.24 -0.26
C LEU A 158 7.04 -7.10 0.05
N ALA A 159 7.32 -5.90 -0.47
CA ALA A 159 6.43 -4.75 -0.31
C ALA A 159 5.07 -4.98 -0.99
N VAL A 160 5.06 -5.57 -2.19
CA VAL A 160 3.81 -5.92 -2.91
C VAL A 160 3.04 -6.99 -2.15
N ALA A 161 3.71 -8.01 -1.63
CA ALA A 161 3.06 -9.08 -0.87
C ALA A 161 2.42 -8.54 0.42
N LEU A 162 3.14 -7.71 1.19
CA LEU A 162 2.65 -7.13 2.43
C LEU A 162 1.55 -6.07 2.17
N ALA A 163 1.77 -5.15 1.25
CA ALA A 163 0.80 -4.10 0.94
C ALA A 163 -0.42 -4.68 0.20
N GLY A 164 -0.21 -5.56 -0.77
CA GLY A 164 -1.30 -6.20 -1.52
C GLY A 164 -2.19 -7.07 -0.64
N SER A 165 -1.60 -7.84 0.30
CA SER A 165 -2.38 -8.60 1.29
C SER A 165 -3.14 -7.68 2.24
N ALA A 166 -2.55 -6.59 2.72
CA ALA A 166 -3.23 -5.62 3.56
C ALA A 166 -4.42 -4.96 2.83
N VAL A 167 -4.22 -4.50 1.59
CA VAL A 167 -5.28 -3.89 0.76
C VAL A 167 -6.39 -4.89 0.45
N ALA A 168 -6.06 -6.16 0.23
CA ALA A 168 -7.04 -7.21 -0.06
C ALA A 168 -8.11 -7.37 1.04
N TYR A 169 -7.72 -7.18 2.31
CA TYR A 169 -8.61 -7.36 3.46
C TYR A 169 -9.12 -6.04 4.07
N ALA A 170 -8.32 -4.98 4.03
CA ALA A 170 -8.70 -3.67 4.59
C ALA A 170 -9.28 -2.71 3.54
N GLY A 171 -9.22 -3.08 2.25
CA GLY A 171 -9.53 -2.16 1.16
C GLY A 171 -8.41 -1.15 0.90
N ALA A 172 -8.68 -0.16 0.05
CA ALA A 172 -7.70 0.80 -0.43
C ALA A 172 -7.47 1.96 0.57
N VAL A 173 -6.94 1.66 1.76
CA VAL A 173 -6.61 2.69 2.76
C VAL A 173 -5.35 3.44 2.34
N GLY A 174 -5.50 4.70 1.92
CA GLY A 174 -4.39 5.57 1.54
C GLY A 174 -3.67 6.21 2.75
N PHE A 175 -2.55 6.90 2.48
CA PHE A 175 -1.76 7.72 3.41
C PHE A 175 -1.04 7.01 4.54
N ILE A 176 -1.47 5.84 5.04
CA ILE A 176 -0.78 5.12 6.14
C ILE A 176 0.68 4.85 5.78
N GLY A 177 0.92 4.35 4.57
CA GLY A 177 2.26 4.04 4.08
C GLY A 177 3.19 5.26 3.94
N LEU A 178 2.63 6.47 4.00
CA LEU A 178 3.36 7.72 3.95
C LEU A 178 3.57 8.33 5.35
N ILE A 179 2.52 8.35 6.17
CA ILE A 179 2.55 8.93 7.51
C ILE A 179 3.40 8.09 8.45
N ALA A 180 3.14 6.77 8.51
CA ALA A 180 3.75 5.90 9.49
C ALA A 180 5.28 5.84 9.42
N PRO A 181 5.93 5.64 8.25
CA PRO A 181 7.39 5.68 8.17
C PRO A 181 7.97 7.06 8.44
N HIS A 182 7.26 8.13 8.06
CA HIS A 182 7.72 9.49 8.34
C HIS A 182 7.72 9.81 9.85
N MET A 183 6.67 9.42 10.57
CA MET A 183 6.62 9.55 12.03
C MET A 183 7.68 8.66 12.70
N ALA A 184 7.84 7.43 12.24
CA ALA A 184 8.83 6.51 12.76
C ALA A 184 10.26 7.07 12.64
N ARG A 185 10.62 7.68 11.51
CA ARG A 185 11.93 8.31 11.29
C ARG A 185 12.24 9.42 12.30
N ARG A 186 11.23 10.07 12.86
CA ARG A 186 11.43 11.10 13.90
C ARG A 186 11.60 10.52 15.29
N LEU A 187 11.13 9.30 15.52
CA LEU A 187 11.21 8.63 16.82
C LEU A 187 12.46 7.77 16.96
N VAL A 188 13.03 7.33 15.84
CA VAL A 188 14.15 6.38 15.83
C VAL A 188 15.32 6.95 15.04
N ASN A 189 16.46 7.09 15.72
CA ASN A 189 17.74 7.47 15.12
C ASN A 189 18.55 6.24 14.64
N SER A 190 17.91 5.07 14.52
CA SER A 190 18.53 3.84 14.06
C SER A 190 18.22 3.60 12.58
N GLY A 191 19.04 2.77 11.90
CA GLY A 191 18.79 2.32 10.55
C GLY A 191 17.44 1.61 10.38
N HIS A 192 17.23 0.95 9.26
CA HIS A 192 15.94 0.28 8.94
C HIS A 192 15.51 -0.76 9.98
N THR A 193 16.42 -1.27 10.81
CA THR A 193 16.12 -2.26 11.87
C THR A 193 15.15 -1.74 12.92
N GLY A 194 15.28 -0.48 13.35
CA GLY A 194 14.32 0.15 14.26
C GLY A 194 13.16 0.81 13.51
N LEU A 195 13.44 1.36 12.32
CA LEU A 195 12.45 2.07 11.52
C LEU A 195 11.26 1.18 11.12
N LEU A 196 11.53 -0.02 10.62
CA LEU A 196 10.49 -0.90 10.09
C LEU A 196 9.46 -1.32 11.15
N PRO A 197 9.86 -1.86 12.33
CA PRO A 197 8.89 -2.25 13.36
C PRO A 197 8.09 -1.07 13.90
N ILE A 198 8.74 0.08 14.11
CA ILE A 198 8.05 1.26 14.64
C ILE A 198 7.09 1.85 13.61
N ALA A 199 7.46 1.87 12.33
CA ALA A 199 6.52 2.28 11.28
C ALA A 199 5.30 1.34 11.20
N ALA A 200 5.49 0.03 11.33
CA ALA A 200 4.39 -0.92 11.35
C ALA A 200 3.46 -0.70 12.55
N LEU A 201 4.00 -0.49 13.75
CA LEU A 201 3.21 -0.20 14.95
C LEU A 201 2.44 1.11 14.83
N ILE A 202 3.07 2.17 14.33
CA ILE A 202 2.40 3.47 14.10
C ILE A 202 1.28 3.31 13.08
N GLY A 203 1.52 2.60 11.96
CA GLY A 203 0.50 2.35 10.96
C GLY A 203 -0.70 1.57 11.51
N ALA A 204 -0.43 0.54 12.31
CA ALA A 204 -1.46 -0.24 12.99
C ALA A 204 -2.29 0.62 13.96
N LEU A 205 -1.63 1.48 14.75
CA LEU A 205 -2.31 2.39 15.67
C LEU A 205 -3.17 3.42 14.92
N ILE A 206 -2.66 4.03 13.84
CA ILE A 206 -3.43 4.98 13.03
C ILE A 206 -4.70 4.31 12.50
N LEU A 207 -4.58 3.11 11.93
CA LEU A 207 -5.72 2.38 11.39
C LEU A 207 -6.72 1.97 12.48
N LEU A 208 -6.22 1.49 13.62
CA LEU A 208 -7.05 1.11 14.77
C LEU A 208 -7.86 2.29 15.31
N TYR A 209 -7.21 3.44 15.51
CA TYR A 209 -7.89 4.64 16.00
C TYR A 209 -8.87 5.20 14.96
N ALA A 210 -8.54 5.17 13.67
CA ALA A 210 -9.43 5.59 12.61
C ALA A 210 -10.70 4.73 12.54
N ASP A 211 -10.56 3.40 12.66
CA ASP A 211 -11.69 2.47 12.71
C ASP A 211 -12.54 2.68 13.98
N TRP A 212 -11.89 2.83 15.13
CA TRP A 212 -12.58 3.09 16.39
C TRP A 212 -13.40 4.40 16.35
N VAL A 213 -12.84 5.48 15.84
CA VAL A 213 -13.54 6.76 15.66
C VAL A 213 -14.71 6.59 14.69
N GLY A 214 -14.53 5.89 13.57
CA GLY A 214 -15.58 5.63 12.58
C GLY A 214 -16.80 4.90 13.17
N ARG A 215 -16.55 3.99 14.10
CA ARG A 215 -17.61 3.22 14.77
C ARG A 215 -18.32 3.99 15.90
N VAL A 216 -17.60 4.83 16.64
CA VAL A 216 -18.14 5.46 17.85
C VAL A 216 -18.73 6.84 17.60
N ALA A 217 -18.12 7.64 16.72
CA ALA A 217 -18.47 9.05 16.55
C ALA A 217 -19.77 9.28 15.74
N PHE A 218 -20.23 8.29 14.96
CA PHE A 218 -21.33 8.46 14.01
C PHE A 218 -22.46 7.43 14.13
N ILE A 219 -22.65 6.86 15.33
CA ILE A 219 -23.75 5.90 15.59
C ILE A 219 -25.11 6.49 15.14
N PRO A 220 -25.94 5.73 14.39
CA PRO A 220 -25.84 4.31 14.04
C PRO A 220 -25.12 3.99 12.73
N ARG A 221 -24.40 4.92 12.13
CA ARG A 221 -23.70 4.72 10.86
C ARG A 221 -22.23 4.41 11.12
N ASP A 222 -21.76 3.27 10.65
CA ASP A 222 -20.34 2.93 10.65
C ASP A 222 -19.67 3.57 9.43
N LEU A 223 -18.74 4.49 9.68
CA LEU A 223 -17.98 5.12 8.60
C LEU A 223 -16.66 4.38 8.36
N PRO A 224 -16.29 4.16 7.08
CA PRO A 224 -15.04 3.51 6.74
C PRO A 224 -13.81 4.20 7.34
N ALA A 225 -12.89 3.42 7.91
CA ALA A 225 -11.67 3.92 8.54
C ALA A 225 -10.81 4.79 7.59
N GLY A 226 -10.80 4.45 6.29
CA GLY A 226 -10.03 5.18 5.30
C GLY A 226 -10.40 6.65 5.15
N ILE A 227 -11.65 7.05 5.44
CA ILE A 227 -12.08 8.46 5.43
C ILE A 227 -11.30 9.25 6.49
N PHE A 228 -11.18 8.71 7.70
CA PHE A 228 -10.48 9.38 8.81
C PHE A 228 -8.97 9.40 8.57
N VAL A 229 -8.42 8.31 8.04
CA VAL A 229 -7.00 8.26 7.66
C VAL A 229 -6.69 9.29 6.59
N ALA A 230 -7.52 9.40 5.56
CA ALA A 230 -7.34 10.40 4.49
C ALA A 230 -7.53 11.84 5.01
N GLY A 231 -8.50 12.04 5.90
CA GLY A 231 -8.77 13.35 6.52
C GLY A 231 -7.59 13.88 7.35
N ILE A 232 -6.82 13.00 8.01
CA ILE A 232 -5.59 13.36 8.74
C ILE A 232 -4.39 13.36 7.77
N GLY A 233 -4.37 12.44 6.84
CA GLY A 233 -3.24 12.21 5.93
C GLY A 233 -3.02 13.33 4.94
N ALA A 234 -4.09 13.87 4.35
CA ALA A 234 -3.97 14.94 3.36
C ALA A 234 -3.38 16.24 3.97
N PRO A 235 -3.87 16.78 5.12
CA PRO A 235 -3.23 17.92 5.77
C PRO A 235 -1.78 17.65 6.20
N PHE A 236 -1.51 16.43 6.70
CA PHE A 236 -0.15 16.03 7.07
C PHE A 236 0.79 16.05 5.86
N PHE A 237 0.34 15.56 4.71
CA PHE A 237 1.12 15.57 3.48
C PHE A 237 1.43 16.98 2.98
N VAL A 238 0.43 17.87 3.01
CA VAL A 238 0.61 19.29 2.67
C VAL A 238 1.62 19.97 3.61
N TYR A 239 1.51 19.70 4.92
CA TYR A 239 2.49 20.18 5.91
C TYR A 239 3.90 19.66 5.60
N LEU A 240 4.04 18.40 5.24
CA LEU A 240 5.33 17.80 4.90
C LEU A 240 5.96 18.47 3.67
N LEU A 241 5.18 18.70 2.62
CA LEU A 241 5.64 19.38 1.41
C LEU A 241 6.08 20.83 1.71
N TYR A 242 5.31 21.55 2.53
CA TYR A 242 5.66 22.91 2.94
C TYR A 242 6.98 22.96 3.71
N ARG A 243 7.21 22.00 4.58
CA ARG A 243 8.46 21.91 5.35
C ARG A 243 9.66 21.56 4.45
N LEU A 244 9.51 20.58 3.55
CA LEU A 244 10.57 20.20 2.60
C LEU A 244 10.98 21.39 1.71
N ARG A 245 10.02 22.23 1.32
CA ARG A 245 10.32 23.45 0.55
C ARG A 245 11.21 24.43 1.33
N ARG A 246 11.04 24.51 2.65
CA ARG A 246 11.87 25.39 3.51
C ARG A 246 13.29 24.87 3.73
N GLU A 247 13.50 23.56 3.61
CA GLU A 247 14.82 22.93 3.78
C GLU A 247 15.64 22.95 2.46
N LEU A 248 14.99 23.19 1.32
CA LEU A 248 15.60 23.23 -0.02
C LEU A 248 15.79 24.64 -0.58
N GLY A 249 15.28 25.68 0.05
CA GLY A 249 15.44 27.10 -0.29
C GLY A 249 16.22 27.84 0.78
#